data_d14d11868c60369e58048266de4f02fb
#
_entry.id   d14d11868c60369e58048266de4f02fb
#
_cell.length_a   1.000
_cell.length_b   1.000
_cell.length_c   1.000
_cell.angle_alpha   90.00
_cell.angle_beta   90.00
_cell.angle_gamma   90.00
#
_symmetry.space_group_name_H-M   'P 1'
#
loop_
_entity.id
_entity.type
_entity.pdbx_description
1 polymer ?
#
loop_
_entity_poly.entity_id
_entity_poly.type
_entity_poly.pdbx_seq_one_letter_code
_entity_poly.pdbx_strand_id
1 'polypeptide(L)'
;MGQTLTEVAQYLRDVDKKVQLIYAFNGTGKTRLSREFKKLINANETSEEEADSSIKKRKILYYNAFSSDLFYWDNDIENDEEPKLKIQPNAFTTWILKDQGQEENIIKHFQHYTNDKLTPKFSPDYSEITFSFQKGDESNTENIKISKGEESNFIWCVFYSLFEQIIYTLDNKEESGETEFDELEYIFIDDPVTSLDENHLIELAVNVAQLIKFGKKVGLKFVITCLLYTSPSP
;
A
#
# COMPACT_ATOMS: atom_id res chain seq x y z
N MET A 1 27.77 17.68 12.23
CA MET A 1 26.98 16.73 13.01
C MET A 1 25.83 16.26 12.12
N GLY A 2 25.56 14.95 12.07
CA GLY A 2 24.40 14.46 11.32
C GLY A 2 23.11 14.75 12.08
N GLN A 3 22.00 14.98 11.35
CA GLN A 3 20.68 15.13 11.96
C GLN A 3 20.19 13.79 12.52
N THR A 4 19.49 13.82 13.63
CA THR A 4 18.80 12.67 14.19
C THR A 4 17.52 12.37 13.38
N LEU A 5 17.01 11.13 13.44
CA LEU A 5 15.76 10.77 12.77
C LEU A 5 14.57 11.61 13.27
N THR A 6 14.57 11.96 14.55
CA THR A 6 13.54 12.83 15.16
C THR A 6 13.59 14.24 14.57
N GLU A 7 14.79 14.82 14.41
CA GLU A 7 14.94 16.15 13.77
C GLU A 7 14.50 16.12 12.31
N VAL A 8 14.81 15.04 11.57
CA VAL A 8 14.32 14.86 10.19
C VAL A 8 12.80 14.73 10.17
N ALA A 9 12.21 13.94 11.08
CA ALA A 9 10.75 13.80 11.16
C ALA A 9 10.07 15.14 11.48
N GLN A 10 10.61 15.93 12.40
CA GLN A 10 10.13 17.29 12.70
C GLN A 10 10.22 18.21 11.49
N TYR A 11 11.36 18.19 10.79
CA TYR A 11 11.53 18.98 9.56
C TYR A 11 10.48 18.60 8.50
N LEU A 12 10.23 17.31 8.27
CA LEU A 12 9.21 16.83 7.32
C LEU A 12 7.79 17.31 7.67
N ARG A 13 7.46 17.37 8.97
CA ARG A 13 6.17 17.89 9.44
C ARG A 13 6.07 19.41 9.25
N ASP A 14 7.12 20.13 9.62
CA ASP A 14 7.12 21.59 9.72
C ASP A 14 7.26 22.28 8.35
N VAL A 15 7.80 21.56 7.35
CA VAL A 15 7.89 22.06 5.98
C VAL A 15 6.52 21.98 5.30
N ASP A 16 5.99 23.14 4.88
CA ASP A 16 4.72 23.22 4.14
C ASP A 16 4.88 22.80 2.66
N LYS A 17 5.22 21.53 2.45
CA LYS A 17 5.31 20.92 1.12
C LYS A 17 4.25 19.83 0.97
N LYS A 18 3.53 19.87 -0.14
CA LYS A 18 2.53 18.84 -0.46
C LYS A 18 3.15 17.50 -0.83
N VAL A 19 4.40 17.50 -1.30
CA VAL A 19 5.14 16.27 -1.66
C VAL A 19 6.57 16.40 -1.20
N GLN A 20 7.06 15.39 -0.50
CA GLN A 20 8.44 15.29 -0.04
C GLN A 20 9.02 13.94 -0.45
N LEU A 21 10.11 13.96 -1.21
CA LEU A 21 10.84 12.76 -1.65
C LEU A 21 12.12 12.64 -0.85
N ILE A 22 12.35 11.47 -0.28
CA ILE A 22 13.51 11.17 0.54
C ILE A 22 14.30 10.05 -0.14
N TYR A 23 15.49 10.36 -0.59
CA TYR A 23 16.41 9.39 -1.16
C TYR A 23 17.44 8.97 -0.11
N ALA A 24 17.58 7.68 0.09
CA ALA A 24 18.52 7.16 1.06
C ALA A 24 19.00 5.75 0.72
N PHE A 25 20.20 5.39 1.18
CA PHE A 25 20.75 4.05 1.00
C PHE A 25 20.06 3.02 1.89
N ASN A 26 20.28 1.74 1.60
CA ASN A 26 19.86 0.66 2.49
C ASN A 26 20.53 0.82 3.86
N GLY A 27 19.79 0.49 4.92
CA GLY A 27 20.31 0.54 6.29
C GLY A 27 20.38 1.94 6.92
N THR A 28 20.05 3.01 6.19
CA THR A 28 20.11 4.39 6.73
C THR A 28 18.95 4.75 7.66
N GLY A 29 17.95 3.87 7.78
CA GLY A 29 16.84 4.06 8.72
C GLY A 29 15.56 4.62 8.13
N LYS A 30 15.29 4.43 6.81
CA LYS A 30 14.02 4.85 6.17
C LYS A 30 12.78 4.40 6.94
N THR A 31 12.69 3.10 7.23
CA THR A 31 11.56 2.53 7.99
C THR A 31 11.53 3.00 9.45
N ARG A 32 12.67 3.34 10.06
CA ARG A 32 12.69 3.97 11.38
C ARG A 32 12.20 5.40 11.32
N LEU A 33 12.55 6.14 10.28
CA LEU A 33 12.05 7.50 10.04
C LEU A 33 10.53 7.52 9.90
N SER A 34 9.95 6.57 9.16
CA SER A 34 8.49 6.50 9.00
C SER A 34 7.79 6.25 10.35
N ARG A 35 8.36 5.40 11.22
CA ARG A 35 7.83 5.17 12.57
C ARG A 35 7.92 6.41 13.45
N GLU A 36 9.05 7.13 13.43
CA GLU A 36 9.21 8.39 14.17
C GLU A 36 8.24 9.46 13.65
N PHE A 37 8.08 9.56 12.33
CA PHE A 37 7.13 10.48 11.72
C PHE A 37 5.68 10.14 12.12
N LYS A 38 5.28 8.86 12.07
CA LYS A 38 3.97 8.39 12.53
C LYS A 38 3.70 8.78 13.98
N LYS A 39 4.66 8.53 14.88
CA LYS A 39 4.56 8.92 16.30
C LYS A 39 4.38 10.43 16.46
N LEU A 40 5.12 11.21 15.69
CA LEU A 40 5.07 12.67 15.76
C LEU A 40 3.71 13.25 15.28
N ILE A 41 3.13 12.66 14.24
CA ILE A 41 1.82 13.09 13.71
C ILE A 41 0.69 12.67 14.65
N ASN A 42 0.77 11.48 15.25
CA ASN A 42 -0.24 10.94 16.16
C ASN A 42 0.02 11.29 17.64
N ALA A 43 0.98 12.15 17.97
CA ALA A 43 1.40 12.45 19.35
C ALA A 43 0.28 12.92 20.30
N ASN A 44 -0.89 13.28 19.79
CA ASN A 44 -2.05 13.69 20.57
C ASN A 44 -3.10 12.57 20.76
N GLU A 45 -2.86 11.35 20.23
CA GLU A 45 -3.78 10.23 20.36
C GLU A 45 -3.41 9.42 21.62
N THR A 46 -4.33 9.35 22.55
CA THR A 46 -4.20 8.55 23.77
C THR A 46 -4.39 7.07 23.44
N SER A 47 -3.36 6.29 23.67
CA SER A 47 -3.22 4.82 23.58
C SER A 47 -3.07 4.20 22.18
N GLU A 48 -1.93 3.49 22.00
CA GLU A 48 -1.61 2.74 20.79
C GLU A 48 -2.61 1.59 20.48
N GLU A 49 -3.33 1.09 21.47
CA GLU A 49 -4.26 -0.04 21.34
C GLU A 49 -5.61 0.35 20.69
N GLU A 50 -6.07 1.59 20.84
CA GLU A 50 -7.30 2.06 20.19
C GLU A 50 -7.07 2.54 18.74
N ALA A 51 -5.86 2.96 18.40
CA ALA A 51 -5.50 3.42 17.06
C ALA A 51 -5.46 2.30 16.01
N ASP A 52 -5.27 1.05 16.42
CA ASP A 52 -5.15 -0.09 15.49
C ASP A 52 -6.50 -0.70 15.09
N SER A 53 -7.56 -0.46 15.87
CA SER A 53 -8.89 -1.03 15.66
C SER A 53 -9.85 -0.17 14.83
N SER A 54 -9.54 1.12 14.59
CA SER A 54 -10.44 2.06 13.89
C SER A 54 -9.73 2.80 12.78
N ILE A 55 -10.37 2.86 11.61
CA ILE A 55 -9.95 3.75 10.50
C ILE A 55 -10.18 5.22 10.85
N LYS A 56 -11.20 5.48 11.66
CA LYS A 56 -11.63 6.82 12.05
C LYS A 56 -10.52 7.55 12.82
N LYS A 57 -10.34 8.83 12.48
CA LYS A 57 -9.39 9.76 13.13
C LYS A 57 -7.90 9.54 12.86
N ARG A 58 -7.52 8.70 11.91
CA ARG A 58 -6.10 8.58 11.54
C ARG A 58 -5.64 9.79 10.75
N LYS A 59 -4.55 10.41 11.20
CA LYS A 59 -3.91 11.53 10.51
C LYS A 59 -2.89 11.12 9.46
N ILE A 60 -2.45 9.86 9.50
CA ILE A 60 -1.45 9.32 8.60
C ILE A 60 -1.78 7.89 8.18
N LEU A 61 -1.70 7.64 6.88
CA LEU A 61 -1.68 6.29 6.30
C LEU A 61 -0.26 5.94 5.86
N TYR A 62 0.13 4.70 6.12
CA TYR A 62 1.46 4.21 5.86
C TYR A 62 1.44 2.97 4.97
N TYR A 63 2.20 3.04 3.87
CA TYR A 63 2.51 1.90 3.01
C TYR A 63 4.00 1.59 3.07
N ASN A 64 4.33 0.32 3.20
CA ASN A 64 5.69 -0.19 3.09
C ASN A 64 5.68 -1.41 2.16
N ALA A 65 6.48 -1.38 1.12
CA ALA A 65 6.63 -2.48 0.17
C ALA A 65 7.11 -3.80 0.82
N PHE A 66 7.76 -3.70 1.99
CA PHE A 66 8.19 -4.86 2.77
C PHE A 66 7.19 -5.29 3.86
N SER A 67 6.09 -4.57 4.04
CA SER A 67 5.07 -4.96 5.01
C SER A 67 4.22 -6.10 4.45
N SER A 68 4.86 -7.28 4.34
CA SER A 68 4.15 -8.56 4.21
C SER A 68 3.28 -8.87 5.43
N ASP A 69 3.21 -7.96 6.40
CA ASP A 69 2.50 -8.17 7.65
C ASP A 69 0.98 -8.34 7.47
N LEU A 70 0.43 -7.87 6.35
CA LEU A 70 -0.99 -8.04 6.02
C LEU A 70 -1.28 -9.27 5.15
N PHE A 71 -0.26 -9.83 4.51
CA PHE A 71 -0.41 -10.95 3.57
C PHE A 71 0.66 -12.00 3.85
N TYR A 72 0.26 -13.26 3.93
CA TYR A 72 1.19 -14.38 4.08
C TYR A 72 0.68 -15.62 3.35
N TRP A 73 1.61 -16.41 2.82
CA TRP A 73 1.26 -17.65 2.13
C TRP A 73 0.99 -18.78 3.12
N ASP A 74 -0.19 -19.38 2.98
CA ASP A 74 -0.47 -20.72 3.42
C ASP A 74 -0.15 -21.65 2.25
N ASN A 75 0.94 -22.40 2.38
CA ASN A 75 1.47 -23.20 1.29
C ASN A 75 0.91 -24.63 1.27
N ASP A 76 -0.09 -24.96 2.12
CA ASP A 76 -0.63 -26.31 2.26
C ASP A 76 0.50 -27.37 2.30
N ILE A 77 1.39 -27.25 3.31
CA ILE A 77 2.64 -28.02 3.42
C ILE A 77 2.39 -29.54 3.43
N GLU A 78 1.18 -29.99 3.81
CA GLU A 78 0.84 -31.38 3.88
C GLU A 78 0.52 -32.00 2.50
N ASN A 79 -0.16 -31.23 1.63
CA ASN A 79 -0.64 -31.73 0.33
C ASN A 79 0.02 -31.01 -0.86
N ASP A 80 0.52 -29.77 -0.66
CA ASP A 80 1.13 -28.92 -1.70
C ASP A 80 0.18 -28.69 -2.92
N GLU A 81 -1.14 -28.73 -2.67
CA GLU A 81 -2.14 -28.68 -3.74
C GLU A 81 -2.87 -27.33 -3.84
N GLU A 82 -3.06 -26.63 -2.72
CA GLU A 82 -3.87 -25.42 -2.66
C GLU A 82 -3.16 -24.25 -1.95
N PRO A 83 -2.12 -23.66 -2.54
CA PRO A 83 -1.49 -22.48 -1.96
C PRO A 83 -2.46 -21.29 -1.95
N LYS A 84 -2.58 -20.63 -0.80
CA LYS A 84 -3.46 -19.49 -0.58
C LYS A 84 -2.69 -18.31 0.00
N LEU A 85 -2.97 -17.12 -0.50
CA LEU A 85 -2.49 -15.91 0.11
C LEU A 85 -3.49 -15.46 1.17
N LYS A 86 -3.13 -15.57 2.44
CA LYS A 86 -3.96 -15.17 3.58
C LYS A 86 -3.88 -13.67 3.79
N ILE A 87 -5.01 -13.08 4.15
CA ILE A 87 -5.12 -11.67 4.55
C ILE A 87 -5.26 -11.62 6.06
N GLN A 88 -4.36 -10.88 6.74
CA GLN A 88 -4.59 -10.55 8.14
C GLN A 88 -5.73 -9.54 8.26
N PRO A 89 -6.82 -9.86 8.98
CA PRO A 89 -7.93 -8.93 9.14
C PRO A 89 -7.46 -7.64 9.82
N ASN A 90 -7.76 -6.52 9.19
CA ASN A 90 -7.51 -5.21 9.75
C ASN A 90 -8.56 -4.21 9.22
N ALA A 91 -8.65 -3.06 9.85
CA ALA A 91 -9.65 -2.07 9.51
C ALA A 91 -9.58 -1.61 8.04
N PHE A 92 -8.37 -1.52 7.43
CA PHE A 92 -8.21 -1.06 6.06
C PHE A 92 -8.63 -2.10 5.03
N THR A 93 -8.21 -3.37 5.20
CA THR A 93 -8.62 -4.44 4.28
C THR A 93 -10.11 -4.71 4.38
N THR A 94 -10.70 -4.62 5.58
CA THR A 94 -12.14 -4.70 5.76
C THR A 94 -12.85 -3.58 5.04
N TRP A 95 -12.42 -2.33 5.23
CA TRP A 95 -13.04 -1.18 4.61
C TRP A 95 -12.99 -1.25 3.08
N ILE A 96 -11.80 -1.49 2.48
CA ILE A 96 -11.64 -1.49 1.03
C ILE A 96 -12.39 -2.64 0.35
N LEU A 97 -12.36 -3.84 0.96
CA LEU A 97 -12.94 -5.04 0.36
C LEU A 97 -14.44 -5.19 0.69
N LYS A 98 -14.83 -5.05 1.97
CA LYS A 98 -16.22 -5.28 2.40
C LYS A 98 -17.09 -4.05 2.26
N ASP A 99 -16.62 -2.90 2.79
CA ASP A 99 -17.47 -1.71 2.86
C ASP A 99 -17.51 -0.97 1.52
N GLN A 100 -16.39 -0.95 0.79
CA GLN A 100 -16.27 -0.25 -0.49
C GLN A 100 -16.38 -1.16 -1.72
N GLY A 101 -16.28 -2.49 -1.55
CA GLY A 101 -16.45 -3.45 -2.64
C GLY A 101 -15.43 -3.30 -3.78
N GLN A 102 -14.18 -2.93 -3.49
CA GLN A 102 -13.16 -2.59 -4.49
C GLN A 102 -12.44 -3.82 -5.08
N GLU A 103 -12.95 -5.03 -4.87
CA GLU A 103 -12.37 -6.27 -5.39
C GLU A 103 -12.10 -6.21 -6.90
N GLU A 104 -13.10 -5.80 -7.70
CA GLU A 104 -12.95 -5.72 -9.15
C GLU A 104 -11.88 -4.71 -9.60
N ASN A 105 -11.74 -3.60 -8.90
CA ASN A 105 -10.72 -2.60 -9.22
C ASN A 105 -9.33 -3.12 -8.88
N ILE A 106 -9.16 -3.83 -7.76
CA ILE A 106 -7.91 -4.49 -7.40
C ILE A 106 -7.52 -5.52 -8.46
N ILE A 107 -8.46 -6.35 -8.92
CA ILE A 107 -8.23 -7.34 -9.99
C ILE A 107 -7.80 -6.65 -11.28
N LYS A 108 -8.49 -5.60 -11.71
CA LYS A 108 -8.16 -4.83 -12.92
C LYS A 108 -6.76 -4.22 -12.85
N HIS A 109 -6.41 -3.60 -11.73
CA HIS A 109 -5.06 -3.05 -11.53
C HIS A 109 -4.02 -4.16 -11.59
N PHE A 110 -4.25 -5.28 -10.92
CA PHE A 110 -3.31 -6.40 -10.91
C PHE A 110 -3.09 -7.00 -12.29
N GLN A 111 -4.16 -7.22 -13.05
CA GLN A 111 -4.08 -7.73 -14.43
C GLN A 111 -3.36 -6.76 -15.35
N HIS A 112 -3.52 -5.45 -15.15
CA HIS A 112 -2.77 -4.45 -15.89
C HIS A 112 -1.26 -4.51 -15.60
N TYR A 113 -0.86 -4.78 -14.35
CA TYR A 113 0.55 -4.97 -13.97
C TYR A 113 1.13 -6.32 -14.43
N THR A 114 0.31 -7.33 -14.61
CA THR A 114 0.78 -8.68 -14.94
C THR A 114 0.33 -9.12 -16.32
N ASN A 115 -0.83 -9.73 -16.42
CA ASN A 115 -1.51 -10.04 -17.66
C ASN A 115 -2.99 -10.40 -17.34
N ASP A 116 -3.85 -10.31 -18.34
CA ASP A 116 -5.28 -10.55 -18.26
C ASP A 116 -5.67 -12.02 -17.97
N LYS A 117 -4.72 -12.95 -18.10
CA LYS A 117 -4.92 -14.38 -17.84
C LYS A 117 -4.71 -14.78 -16.39
N LEU A 118 -4.00 -13.93 -15.61
CA LEU A 118 -3.76 -14.18 -14.20
C LEU A 118 -4.80 -13.45 -13.36
N THR A 119 -5.69 -14.21 -12.72
CA THR A 119 -6.84 -13.65 -12.00
C THR A 119 -6.81 -14.02 -10.53
N PRO A 120 -6.74 -13.05 -9.61
CA PRO A 120 -6.97 -13.27 -8.19
C PRO A 120 -8.45 -13.55 -7.93
N LYS A 121 -8.73 -14.45 -6.98
CA LYS A 121 -10.07 -14.78 -6.50
C LYS A 121 -10.09 -14.62 -4.98
N PHE A 122 -10.91 -13.72 -4.49
CA PHE A 122 -11.11 -13.52 -3.06
C PHE A 122 -12.12 -14.52 -2.50
N SER A 123 -11.87 -15.02 -1.28
CA SER A 123 -12.88 -15.78 -0.55
C SER A 123 -14.07 -14.89 -0.16
N PRO A 124 -15.27 -15.46 0.04
CA PRO A 124 -16.47 -14.67 0.38
C PRO A 124 -16.36 -13.84 1.66
N ASP A 125 -15.49 -14.26 2.58
CA ASP A 125 -15.19 -13.56 3.83
C ASP A 125 -13.98 -12.61 3.75
N TYR A 126 -13.28 -12.60 2.60
CA TYR A 126 -12.04 -11.86 2.35
C TYR A 126 -10.88 -12.22 3.28
N SER A 127 -10.84 -13.47 3.74
CA SER A 127 -9.74 -13.95 4.58
C SER A 127 -8.57 -14.52 3.77
N GLU A 128 -8.83 -14.91 2.51
CA GLU A 128 -7.84 -15.54 1.64
C GLU A 128 -8.05 -15.22 0.17
N ILE A 129 -6.99 -15.37 -0.60
CA ILE A 129 -6.95 -15.16 -2.05
C ILE A 129 -6.30 -16.34 -2.70
N THR A 130 -6.92 -16.87 -3.74
CA THR A 130 -6.34 -17.82 -4.65
C THR A 130 -6.09 -17.18 -6.00
N PHE A 131 -5.22 -17.76 -6.81
CA PHE A 131 -4.90 -17.24 -8.13
C PHE A 131 -5.17 -18.32 -9.17
N SER A 132 -5.76 -17.94 -10.29
CA SER A 132 -6.00 -18.82 -11.43
C SER A 132 -5.33 -18.26 -12.68
N PHE A 133 -4.88 -19.15 -13.55
CA PHE A 133 -4.27 -18.78 -14.83
C PHE A 133 -5.03 -19.43 -15.98
N GLN A 134 -5.50 -18.63 -16.93
CA GLN A 134 -6.18 -19.09 -18.12
C GLN A 134 -5.17 -19.56 -19.16
N LYS A 135 -5.26 -20.82 -19.56
CA LYS A 135 -4.46 -21.39 -20.66
C LYS A 135 -5.09 -21.04 -22.03
N GLY A 136 -4.30 -21.20 -23.10
CA GLY A 136 -4.76 -20.89 -24.46
C GLY A 136 -5.86 -21.81 -25.03
N ASP A 137 -6.18 -22.90 -24.34
CA ASP A 137 -7.23 -23.88 -24.67
C ASP A 137 -8.54 -23.68 -23.87
N GLU A 138 -8.73 -22.50 -23.29
CA GLU A 138 -9.86 -22.13 -22.39
C GLU A 138 -9.88 -22.91 -21.06
N SER A 139 -8.92 -23.80 -20.80
CA SER A 139 -8.79 -24.42 -19.49
C SER A 139 -8.14 -23.47 -18.48
N ASN A 140 -8.60 -23.51 -17.24
CA ASN A 140 -7.97 -22.77 -16.14
C ASN A 140 -7.13 -23.70 -15.29
N THR A 141 -5.95 -23.23 -14.90
CA THR A 141 -5.21 -23.81 -13.79
C THR A 141 -5.58 -23.02 -12.55
N GLU A 142 -6.24 -23.66 -11.62
CA GLU A 142 -6.67 -23.07 -10.37
C GLU A 142 -5.58 -23.19 -9.30
N ASN A 143 -5.66 -22.38 -8.26
CA ASN A 143 -4.83 -22.44 -7.05
C ASN A 143 -3.32 -22.43 -7.33
N ILE A 144 -2.88 -21.57 -8.25
CA ILE A 144 -1.47 -21.43 -8.54
C ILE A 144 -0.78 -20.51 -7.53
N LYS A 145 0.47 -20.81 -7.20
CA LYS A 145 1.33 -19.90 -6.46
C LYS A 145 2.00 -18.93 -7.43
N ILE A 146 1.79 -17.66 -7.21
CA ILE A 146 2.40 -16.60 -8.03
C ILE A 146 3.85 -16.33 -7.61
N SER A 147 4.62 -15.72 -8.49
CA SER A 147 5.99 -15.29 -8.22
C SER A 147 6.04 -14.16 -7.16
N LYS A 148 7.21 -13.94 -6.57
CA LYS A 148 7.39 -12.83 -5.61
C LYS A 148 7.18 -11.45 -6.22
N GLY A 149 7.49 -11.26 -7.49
CA GLY A 149 7.22 -10.02 -8.22
C GLY A 149 5.71 -9.79 -8.39
N GLU A 150 4.97 -10.82 -8.81
CA GLU A 150 3.51 -10.78 -8.93
C GLU A 150 2.83 -10.56 -7.58
N GLU A 151 3.32 -11.20 -6.50
CA GLU A 151 2.84 -10.97 -5.13
C GLU A 151 3.02 -9.50 -4.72
N SER A 152 4.18 -8.93 -4.99
CA SER A 152 4.46 -7.52 -4.70
C SER A 152 3.56 -6.57 -5.51
N ASN A 153 3.35 -6.86 -6.79
CA ASN A 153 2.41 -6.14 -7.64
C ASN A 153 0.98 -6.22 -7.09
N PHE A 154 0.56 -7.41 -6.64
CA PHE A 154 -0.76 -7.60 -6.06
C PHE A 154 -0.96 -6.76 -4.78
N ILE A 155 0.00 -6.81 -3.86
CA ILE A 155 -0.04 -6.03 -2.62
C ILE A 155 -0.08 -4.52 -2.96
N TRP A 156 0.74 -4.08 -3.92
CA TRP A 156 0.68 -2.69 -4.40
C TRP A 156 -0.71 -2.32 -4.93
N CYS A 157 -1.34 -3.17 -5.75
CA CYS A 157 -2.67 -2.92 -6.30
C CYS A 157 -3.74 -2.77 -5.22
N VAL A 158 -3.67 -3.57 -4.14
CA VAL A 158 -4.57 -3.43 -2.98
C VAL A 158 -4.41 -2.05 -2.34
N PHE A 159 -3.17 -1.62 -2.07
CA PHE A 159 -2.91 -0.30 -1.46
C PHE A 159 -3.21 0.86 -2.41
N TYR A 160 -2.93 0.69 -3.69
CA TYR A 160 -3.25 1.69 -4.69
C TYR A 160 -4.76 1.93 -4.77
N SER A 161 -5.56 0.86 -4.86
CA SER A 161 -7.03 0.95 -4.83
C SER A 161 -7.55 1.56 -3.52
N LEU A 162 -6.91 1.24 -2.39
CA LEU A 162 -7.23 1.85 -1.09
C LEU A 162 -7.02 3.37 -1.14
N PHE A 163 -5.87 3.83 -1.62
CA PHE A 163 -5.58 5.27 -1.69
C PHE A 163 -6.47 5.99 -2.69
N GLU A 164 -6.75 5.39 -3.86
CA GLU A 164 -7.70 5.95 -4.83
C GLU A 164 -9.07 6.12 -4.22
N GLN A 165 -9.59 5.10 -3.53
CA GLN A 165 -10.91 5.14 -2.92
C GLN A 165 -10.99 6.18 -1.78
N ILE A 166 -9.94 6.31 -0.97
CA ILE A 166 -9.87 7.33 0.08
C ILE A 166 -9.89 8.74 -0.53
N ILE A 167 -9.09 8.96 -1.57
CA ILE A 167 -9.05 10.25 -2.28
C ILE A 167 -10.42 10.56 -2.89
N TYR A 168 -11.06 9.57 -3.52
CA TYR A 168 -12.41 9.70 -4.06
C TYR A 168 -13.43 10.07 -2.97
N THR A 169 -13.39 9.39 -1.82
CA THR A 169 -14.28 9.66 -0.70
C THR A 169 -14.10 11.09 -0.17
N LEU A 170 -12.85 11.56 -0.06
CA LEU A 170 -12.55 12.93 0.38
C LEU A 170 -12.95 13.99 -0.67
N ASP A 171 -12.82 13.70 -1.96
CA ASP A 171 -13.19 14.63 -3.05
C ASP A 171 -14.72 14.81 -3.13
N ASN A 172 -15.49 13.78 -2.76
CA ASN A 172 -16.96 13.80 -2.76
C ASN A 172 -17.57 14.10 -1.37
N LYS A 173 -16.79 14.61 -0.44
CA LYS A 173 -17.23 14.90 0.94
C LYS A 173 -18.41 15.88 1.00
N GLU A 174 -18.51 16.85 0.10
CA GLU A 174 -19.61 17.82 0.07
C GLU A 174 -20.97 17.13 -0.18
N GLU A 175 -20.97 16.01 -0.90
CA GLU A 175 -22.19 15.25 -1.22
C GLU A 175 -22.50 14.17 -0.18
N SER A 176 -21.45 13.53 0.40
CA SER A 176 -21.59 12.38 1.30
C SER A 176 -21.59 12.72 2.79
N GLY A 177 -21.17 13.94 3.16
CA GLY A 177 -21.03 14.36 4.56
C GLY A 177 -19.70 13.96 5.20
N GLU A 178 -19.68 13.78 6.52
CA GLU A 178 -18.47 13.38 7.25
C GLU A 178 -18.00 11.98 6.84
N THR A 179 -16.69 11.83 6.69
CA THR A 179 -16.03 10.57 6.31
C THR A 179 -15.09 10.07 7.40
N GLU A 180 -14.71 8.81 7.32
CA GLU A 180 -13.73 8.21 8.24
C GLU A 180 -12.34 8.84 8.11
N PHE A 181 -12.07 9.55 7.02
CA PHE A 181 -10.75 10.11 6.66
C PHE A 181 -10.65 11.62 6.81
N ASP A 182 -11.61 12.25 7.46
CA ASP A 182 -11.66 13.72 7.60
C ASP A 182 -10.44 14.32 8.31
N GLU A 183 -9.80 13.55 9.18
CA GLU A 183 -8.58 13.97 9.88
C GLU A 183 -7.30 13.55 9.14
N LEU A 184 -7.41 12.87 8.00
CA LEU A 184 -6.24 12.38 7.26
C LEU A 184 -5.47 13.55 6.63
N GLU A 185 -4.21 13.68 7.02
CA GLU A 185 -3.31 14.73 6.53
C GLU A 185 -2.19 14.17 5.64
N TYR A 186 -1.72 12.96 5.94
CA TYR A 186 -0.51 12.40 5.31
C TYR A 186 -0.73 11.01 4.73
N ILE A 187 -0.13 10.78 3.56
CA ILE A 187 0.15 9.45 3.02
C ILE A 187 1.67 9.28 2.98
N PHE A 188 2.16 8.29 3.71
CA PHE A 188 3.58 7.93 3.74
C PHE A 188 3.78 6.65 2.94
N ILE A 189 4.58 6.71 1.87
CA ILE A 189 4.90 5.57 1.01
C ILE A 189 6.38 5.25 1.20
N ASP A 190 6.68 4.13 1.87
CA ASP A 190 8.04 3.71 2.17
C ASP A 190 8.52 2.72 1.12
N ASP A 191 9.40 3.18 0.26
CA ASP A 191 10.14 2.42 -0.73
C ASP A 191 9.26 1.54 -1.65
N PRO A 192 8.34 2.12 -2.41
CA PRO A 192 7.42 1.37 -3.25
C PRO A 192 8.11 0.63 -4.41
N VAL A 193 9.37 0.97 -4.69
CA VAL A 193 10.12 0.52 -5.87
C VAL A 193 10.82 -0.82 -5.65
N THR A 194 11.28 -1.10 -4.43
CA THR A 194 12.20 -2.24 -4.16
C THR A 194 11.56 -3.62 -4.31
N SER A 195 10.25 -3.71 -4.28
CA SER A 195 9.53 -4.97 -4.38
C SER A 195 9.12 -5.34 -5.81
N LEU A 196 9.22 -4.39 -6.75
CA LEU A 196 8.77 -4.56 -8.13
C LEU A 196 9.96 -4.83 -9.07
N ASP A 197 9.69 -5.53 -10.16
CA ASP A 197 10.66 -5.68 -11.23
C ASP A 197 10.79 -4.39 -12.06
N GLU A 198 11.90 -4.28 -12.83
CA GLU A 198 12.21 -3.07 -13.59
C GLU A 198 11.13 -2.70 -14.63
N ASN A 199 10.37 -3.68 -15.13
CA ASN A 199 9.35 -3.45 -16.17
C ASN A 199 8.15 -2.66 -15.63
N HIS A 200 7.85 -2.80 -14.33
CA HIS A 200 6.70 -2.16 -13.69
C HIS A 200 7.03 -0.83 -13.00
N LEU A 201 8.30 -0.42 -12.97
CA LEU A 201 8.72 0.81 -12.29
C LEU A 201 8.10 2.07 -12.89
N ILE A 202 7.99 2.13 -14.23
CA ILE A 202 7.39 3.29 -14.92
C ILE A 202 5.92 3.40 -14.56
N GLU A 203 5.21 2.28 -14.56
CA GLU A 203 3.79 2.24 -14.24
C GLU A 203 3.53 2.59 -12.78
N LEU A 204 4.32 2.05 -11.85
CA LEU A 204 4.28 2.45 -10.45
C LEU A 204 4.49 3.97 -10.31
N ALA A 205 5.47 4.53 -10.98
CA ALA A 205 5.75 5.97 -10.92
C ALA A 205 4.56 6.80 -11.44
N VAL A 206 3.89 6.34 -12.51
CA VAL A 206 2.69 6.98 -13.04
C VAL A 206 1.55 6.91 -12.01
N ASN A 207 1.32 5.75 -11.41
CA ASN A 207 0.28 5.56 -10.40
C ASN A 207 0.53 6.43 -9.16
N VAL A 208 1.76 6.47 -8.66
CA VAL A 208 2.13 7.36 -7.54
C VAL A 208 1.92 8.83 -7.92
N ALA A 209 2.30 9.22 -9.14
CA ALA A 209 2.08 10.59 -9.61
C ALA A 209 0.59 10.96 -9.70
N GLN A 210 -0.28 10.00 -10.09
CA GLN A 210 -1.73 10.19 -10.11
C GLN A 210 -2.28 10.34 -8.69
N LEU A 211 -1.90 9.47 -7.75
CA LEU A 211 -2.28 9.60 -6.34
C LEU A 211 -1.89 10.97 -5.77
N ILE A 212 -0.66 11.42 -6.04
CA ILE A 212 -0.19 12.75 -5.63
C ILE A 212 -1.05 13.85 -6.25
N LYS A 213 -1.31 13.77 -7.56
CA LYS A 213 -2.10 14.77 -8.29
C LYS A 213 -3.50 14.94 -7.70
N PHE A 214 -4.20 13.84 -7.46
CA PHE A 214 -5.56 13.86 -6.92
C PHE A 214 -5.59 14.11 -5.42
N GLY A 215 -4.71 13.48 -4.64
CA GLY A 215 -4.64 13.68 -3.19
C GLY A 215 -4.32 15.12 -2.79
N LYS A 216 -3.49 15.83 -3.57
CA LYS A 216 -3.24 17.25 -3.33
C LYS A 216 -4.48 18.13 -3.45
N LYS A 217 -5.44 17.79 -4.29
CA LYS A 217 -6.69 18.53 -4.44
C LYS A 217 -7.54 18.46 -3.18
N VAL A 218 -7.55 17.32 -2.52
CA VAL A 218 -8.27 17.08 -1.26
C VAL A 218 -7.45 17.41 -0.02
N GLY A 219 -6.31 18.08 -0.17
CA GLY A 219 -5.51 18.58 0.93
C GLY A 219 -4.41 17.66 1.43
N LEU A 220 -4.29 16.42 0.95
CA LEU A 220 -3.32 15.43 1.42
C LEU A 220 -1.87 15.84 1.09
N LYS A 221 -0.97 15.48 2.02
CA LYS A 221 0.48 15.60 1.90
C LYS A 221 1.11 14.22 1.73
N PHE A 222 2.13 14.13 0.87
CA PHE A 222 2.81 12.88 0.57
C PHE A 222 4.26 12.91 1.02
N VAL A 223 4.68 11.89 1.75
CA VAL A 223 6.08 11.62 2.07
C VAL A 223 6.45 10.29 1.45
N ILE A 224 7.44 10.26 0.57
CA ILE A 224 7.83 9.07 -0.18
C ILE A 224 9.31 8.85 0.03
N THR A 225 9.69 7.66 0.49
CA THR A 225 11.10 7.26 0.55
C THR A 225 11.43 6.39 -0.65
N CYS A 226 12.64 6.56 -1.18
CA CYS A 226 13.16 5.76 -2.29
C CYS A 226 14.59 5.31 -1.98
N LEU A 227 14.94 4.11 -2.44
CA LEU A 227 16.30 3.62 -2.40
C LEU A 227 17.17 4.36 -3.43
N LEU A 228 18.34 4.79 -2.96
CA LEU A 228 19.44 5.12 -3.86
C LEU A 228 20.23 3.85 -4.16
N TYR A 229 20.13 3.37 -5.39
CA TYR A 229 21.06 2.36 -5.88
C TYR A 229 22.31 3.10 -6.37
N THR A 230 23.43 2.92 -5.68
CA THR A 230 24.72 3.22 -6.32
C THR A 230 24.99 2.08 -7.27
N SER A 231 25.15 2.37 -8.54
CA SER A 231 25.87 1.45 -9.43
C SER A 231 27.20 1.11 -8.76
N PRO A 232 27.61 -0.16 -8.67
CA PRO A 232 28.98 -0.44 -8.29
C PRO A 232 29.87 0.35 -9.26
N SER A 233 30.71 1.22 -8.70
CA SER A 233 31.75 1.89 -9.50
C SER A 233 32.56 0.80 -10.20
N PRO A 234 32.86 0.95 -11.49
CA PRO A 234 33.67 0.00 -12.22
C PRO A 234 35.06 -0.13 -11.60
#